data_83e5771218f8e39e700dea829067f43a
#
_entry.id   83e5771218f8e39e700dea829067f43a
#
_cell.length_a   1.000
_cell.length_b   1.000
_cell.length_c   1.000
_cell.angle_alpha   90.00
_cell.angle_beta   90.00
_cell.angle_gamma   90.00
#
_symmetry.space_group_name_H-M   'P 1'
#
loop_
_entity.id
_entity.type
_entity.pdbx_description
1 polymer ?
#
loop_
_entity_poly.entity_id
_entity_poly.type
_entity_poly.pdbx_seq_one_letter_code
_entity_poly.pdbx_strand_id
1 'polypeptide(L)'
;MFTKVLVANRGEIALRVIRACKELGLETVAVYSEADRECLHVRFADDDVCIGRPPSRESYLNIPRIIAAAEITGADAIHPGYGFLAENAEFAEIVGASNITFIGPTPQQIRQMGDKASARKIAQKLKVPTVPGSPGPVESLEDALKTAEKIGFPVIIKAAAGGGGKGMRVATDPEMFAQAFNLARQEALAAFGSDQVYLEKYLARPRHIEIQIMGDTHGKVMHLCERDCSVQRRHQKLIEEAPSPAVDQTLREDIGEAAVKLAEEIGYVGAGTIEFLLDEDGSFYFMEMNTRIQVEHPVTEMCTNFDLVKEQIRVAAGEPLSFVMNGHRLRGHAIECRVNAEDPARNFQPSPGLITAYHPPGGPGVRVDTHIYAGYTVPPYYDSLLAKVIVHGNHRQEALARMRQALDSFIIEGVTTTIPFLGRVLHHPDFLAGTVDTKFLEREPHLLKEPT
;
A
#
# COMPACT_ATOMS: atom_id res chain seq x y z
N MET A 1 4.09 -19.22 -22.09
CA MET A 1 4.79 -18.11 -21.42
C MET A 1 4.82 -16.92 -22.36
N PHE A 2 4.70 -15.69 -21.86
CA PHE A 2 4.81 -14.45 -22.65
C PHE A 2 6.21 -14.35 -23.25
N THR A 3 6.36 -13.55 -24.29
CA THR A 3 7.65 -13.21 -24.88
C THR A 3 8.00 -11.75 -24.61
N LYS A 4 7.00 -10.87 -24.55
CA LYS A 4 7.17 -9.44 -24.39
C LYS A 4 6.13 -8.82 -23.44
N VAL A 5 6.57 -8.04 -22.44
CA VAL A 5 5.72 -7.42 -21.43
C VAL A 5 5.82 -5.90 -21.52
N LEU A 6 4.68 -5.22 -21.71
CA LEU A 6 4.61 -3.78 -21.54
C LEU A 6 4.40 -3.43 -20.06
N VAL A 7 5.21 -2.53 -19.52
CA VAL A 7 5.11 -2.05 -18.14
C VAL A 7 4.34 -0.73 -18.12
N ALA A 8 3.05 -0.82 -17.75
CA ALA A 8 2.12 0.33 -17.73
C ALA A 8 2.26 1.16 -16.45
N ASN A 9 3.49 1.56 -16.14
CA ASN A 9 3.82 2.34 -14.94
C ASN A 9 5.12 3.12 -15.14
N ARG A 10 5.57 3.84 -14.11
CA ARG A 10 6.79 4.66 -14.11
C ARG A 10 7.61 4.46 -12.83
N GLY A 11 8.75 5.11 -12.79
CA GLY A 11 9.53 5.20 -11.56
C GLY A 11 10.14 3.88 -11.11
N GLU A 12 10.25 3.70 -9.79
CA GLU A 12 10.94 2.54 -9.22
C GLU A 12 10.20 1.23 -9.51
N ILE A 13 8.84 1.24 -9.50
CA ILE A 13 8.07 0.02 -9.73
C ILE A 13 8.18 -0.44 -11.18
N ALA A 14 8.20 0.49 -12.16
CA ALA A 14 8.42 0.12 -13.55
C ALA A 14 9.79 -0.53 -13.73
N LEU A 15 10.83 0.03 -13.11
CA LEU A 15 12.18 -0.54 -13.13
C LEU A 15 12.24 -1.91 -12.43
N ARG A 16 11.51 -2.07 -11.29
CA ARG A 16 11.39 -3.34 -10.57
C ARG A 16 10.77 -4.44 -11.44
N VAL A 17 9.70 -4.10 -12.17
CA VAL A 17 9.03 -5.04 -13.09
C VAL A 17 9.94 -5.38 -14.28
N ILE A 18 10.60 -4.40 -14.88
CA ILE A 18 11.55 -4.62 -15.99
C ILE A 18 12.67 -5.58 -15.57
N ARG A 19 13.24 -5.42 -14.37
CA ARG A 19 14.26 -6.35 -13.83
C ARG A 19 13.70 -7.77 -13.69
N ALA A 20 12.50 -7.93 -13.15
CA ALA A 20 11.87 -9.24 -13.03
C ALA A 20 11.63 -9.92 -14.38
N CYS A 21 11.13 -9.16 -15.38
CA CYS A 21 10.93 -9.65 -16.74
C CYS A 21 12.26 -10.11 -17.36
N LYS A 22 13.32 -9.29 -17.27
CA LYS A 22 14.64 -9.63 -17.83
C LYS A 22 15.25 -10.88 -17.18
N GLU A 23 15.10 -11.05 -15.87
CA GLU A 23 15.54 -12.26 -15.17
C GLU A 23 14.72 -13.50 -15.54
N LEU A 24 13.49 -13.33 -16.07
CA LEU A 24 12.69 -14.41 -16.65
C LEU A 24 12.93 -14.60 -18.16
N GLY A 25 13.84 -13.82 -18.75
CA GLY A 25 14.15 -13.90 -20.19
C GLY A 25 13.10 -13.28 -21.10
N LEU A 26 12.28 -12.35 -20.57
CA LEU A 26 11.21 -11.67 -21.30
C LEU A 26 11.71 -10.31 -21.81
N GLU A 27 11.31 -9.96 -23.04
CA GLU A 27 11.46 -8.60 -23.57
C GLU A 27 10.53 -7.62 -22.85
N THR A 28 10.96 -6.36 -22.75
CA THR A 28 10.25 -5.34 -21.99
C THR A 28 10.00 -4.09 -22.81
N VAL A 29 8.79 -3.53 -22.69
CA VAL A 29 8.42 -2.22 -23.26
C VAL A 29 8.12 -1.27 -22.12
N ALA A 30 8.85 -0.15 -22.04
CA ALA A 30 8.54 0.93 -21.13
C ALA A 30 7.59 1.92 -21.79
N VAL A 31 6.54 2.35 -21.08
CA VAL A 31 5.79 3.55 -21.47
C VAL A 31 6.26 4.72 -20.62
N TYR A 32 6.28 5.93 -21.22
CA TYR A 32 6.69 7.12 -20.51
C TYR A 32 5.95 8.38 -21.00
N SER A 33 5.74 9.33 -20.09
CA SER A 33 5.34 10.68 -20.47
C SER A 33 6.56 11.51 -20.88
N GLU A 34 6.36 12.63 -21.54
CA GLU A 34 7.45 13.52 -21.92
C GLU A 34 8.36 13.92 -20.75
N ALA A 35 7.81 14.01 -19.50
CA ALA A 35 8.59 14.33 -18.31
C ALA A 35 9.50 13.18 -17.82
N ASP A 36 9.21 11.95 -18.19
CA ASP A 36 9.95 10.77 -17.74
C ASP A 36 10.91 10.22 -18.81
N ARG A 37 11.14 10.92 -19.92
CA ARG A 37 12.00 10.50 -21.02
C ARG A 37 13.39 10.02 -20.57
N GLU A 38 13.96 10.66 -19.55
CA GLU A 38 15.28 10.34 -19.01
C GLU A 38 15.24 9.41 -17.78
N CYS A 39 14.06 8.89 -17.42
CA CYS A 39 13.91 8.01 -16.27
C CYS A 39 14.57 6.65 -16.52
N LEU A 40 15.12 6.02 -15.47
CA LEU A 40 15.86 4.75 -15.61
C LEU A 40 15.02 3.61 -16.19
N HIS A 41 13.72 3.57 -15.93
CA HIS A 41 12.87 2.51 -16.48
C HIS A 41 12.82 2.56 -18.01
N VAL A 42 12.89 3.75 -18.62
CA VAL A 42 12.97 3.92 -20.07
C VAL A 42 14.30 3.41 -20.61
N ARG A 43 15.40 3.77 -19.92
CA ARG A 43 16.77 3.39 -20.34
C ARG A 43 17.06 1.89 -20.21
N PHE A 44 16.37 1.19 -19.31
CA PHE A 44 16.61 -0.22 -19.03
C PHE A 44 15.63 -1.17 -19.73
N ALA A 45 14.55 -0.69 -20.31
CA ALA A 45 13.68 -1.48 -21.16
C ALA A 45 14.35 -1.81 -22.50
N ASP A 46 13.83 -2.81 -23.20
CA ASP A 46 14.33 -3.23 -24.51
C ASP A 46 13.71 -2.37 -25.62
N ASP A 47 12.51 -1.83 -25.38
CA ASP A 47 11.77 -0.92 -26.27
C ASP A 47 11.06 0.14 -25.41
N ASP A 48 10.71 1.29 -25.98
CA ASP A 48 10.05 2.35 -25.24
C ASP A 48 9.06 3.14 -26.12
N VAL A 49 7.96 3.62 -25.50
CA VAL A 49 6.92 4.41 -26.20
C VAL A 49 6.54 5.62 -25.36
N CYS A 50 6.67 6.83 -25.97
CA CYS A 50 6.13 8.04 -25.38
C CYS A 50 4.61 8.05 -25.49
N ILE A 51 3.91 8.03 -24.37
CA ILE A 51 2.43 7.98 -24.31
C ILE A 51 1.80 9.36 -24.07
N GLY A 52 2.56 10.45 -24.12
CA GLY A 52 2.02 11.81 -24.13
C GLY A 52 2.63 12.77 -23.14
N ARG A 53 1.89 13.85 -22.89
CA ARG A 53 2.31 14.97 -22.03
C ARG A 53 2.40 14.56 -20.57
N PRO A 54 3.11 15.38 -19.74
CA PRO A 54 3.36 15.06 -18.32
C PRO A 54 2.13 14.77 -17.47
N PRO A 55 0.97 15.48 -17.58
CA PRO A 55 -0.18 15.17 -16.74
C PRO A 55 -0.64 13.72 -16.89
N SER A 56 -0.87 13.04 -15.77
CA SER A 56 -1.21 11.61 -15.76
C SER A 56 -2.43 11.26 -16.63
N ARG A 57 -3.42 12.15 -16.69
CA ARG A 57 -4.61 11.97 -17.55
C ARG A 57 -4.29 11.98 -19.05
N GLU A 58 -3.19 12.60 -19.43
CA GLU A 58 -2.73 12.68 -20.81
C GLU A 58 -1.69 11.59 -21.14
N SER A 59 -1.31 10.77 -20.17
CA SER A 59 -0.28 9.73 -20.27
C SER A 59 -0.67 8.43 -19.55
N TYR A 60 -0.21 8.22 -18.33
CA TYR A 60 -0.34 6.97 -17.54
C TYR A 60 -1.77 6.55 -17.20
N LEU A 61 -2.75 7.46 -17.25
CA LEU A 61 -4.19 7.18 -17.08
C LEU A 61 -4.95 7.14 -18.41
N ASN A 62 -4.24 7.25 -19.54
CA ASN A 62 -4.84 7.23 -20.87
C ASN A 62 -4.85 5.80 -21.43
N ILE A 63 -5.91 5.05 -21.18
CA ILE A 63 -6.05 3.67 -21.61
C ILE A 63 -5.80 3.48 -23.11
N PRO A 64 -6.43 4.26 -24.03
CA PRO A 64 -6.20 4.10 -25.46
C PRO A 64 -4.73 4.20 -25.88
N ARG A 65 -3.95 5.10 -25.26
CA ARG A 65 -2.52 5.26 -25.58
C ARG A 65 -1.68 4.09 -25.09
N ILE A 66 -2.02 3.53 -23.93
CA ILE A 66 -1.32 2.36 -23.39
C ILE A 66 -1.62 1.13 -24.26
N ILE A 67 -2.87 0.92 -24.67
CA ILE A 67 -3.25 -0.18 -25.56
C ILE A 67 -2.56 -0.04 -26.92
N ALA A 68 -2.60 1.16 -27.53
CA ALA A 68 -1.89 1.41 -28.78
C ALA A 68 -0.38 1.15 -28.67
N ALA A 69 0.24 1.54 -27.54
CA ALA A 69 1.65 1.22 -27.28
C ALA A 69 1.90 -0.29 -27.23
N ALA A 70 1.02 -1.06 -26.61
CA ALA A 70 1.13 -2.52 -26.55
C ALA A 70 0.97 -3.17 -27.94
N GLU A 71 0.00 -2.71 -28.72
CA GLU A 71 -0.26 -3.21 -30.07
C GLU A 71 0.89 -2.94 -31.05
N ILE A 72 1.41 -1.72 -31.08
CA ILE A 72 2.49 -1.36 -32.02
C ILE A 72 3.84 -2.01 -31.68
N THR A 73 4.06 -2.34 -30.39
CA THR A 73 5.28 -3.02 -29.93
C THR A 73 5.13 -4.55 -29.93
N GLY A 74 3.93 -5.05 -30.13
CA GLY A 74 3.63 -6.48 -30.11
C GLY A 74 3.78 -7.09 -28.71
N ALA A 75 3.40 -6.36 -27.65
CA ALA A 75 3.45 -6.87 -26.29
C ALA A 75 2.35 -7.92 -26.05
N ASP A 76 2.72 -9.06 -25.48
CA ASP A 76 1.81 -10.17 -25.17
C ASP A 76 1.05 -9.96 -23.85
N ALA A 77 1.63 -9.17 -22.95
CA ALA A 77 1.09 -8.91 -21.63
C ALA A 77 1.37 -7.48 -21.15
N ILE A 78 0.55 -7.01 -20.22
CA ILE A 78 0.71 -5.72 -19.57
C ILE A 78 0.81 -5.91 -18.06
N HIS A 79 1.90 -5.39 -17.46
CA HIS A 79 2.06 -5.31 -16.02
C HIS A 79 1.75 -3.88 -15.53
N PRO A 80 0.70 -3.68 -14.73
CA PRO A 80 0.27 -2.35 -14.30
C PRO A 80 1.08 -1.79 -13.11
N GLY A 81 1.90 -2.59 -12.43
CA GLY A 81 2.55 -2.21 -11.18
C GLY A 81 1.56 -1.92 -10.06
N TYR A 82 1.70 -0.75 -9.42
CA TYR A 82 0.76 -0.21 -8.45
C TYR A 82 0.40 1.27 -8.77
N GLY A 83 -0.72 1.77 -8.22
CA GLY A 83 -1.24 3.10 -8.58
C GLY A 83 -1.77 3.16 -10.02
N PHE A 84 -1.95 4.35 -10.56
CA PHE A 84 -2.50 4.60 -11.90
C PHE A 84 -3.68 3.67 -12.26
N LEU A 85 -3.48 2.75 -13.20
CA LEU A 85 -4.50 1.83 -13.70
C LEU A 85 -4.46 0.44 -13.07
N ALA A 86 -3.61 0.20 -12.07
CA ALA A 86 -3.44 -1.14 -11.49
C ALA A 86 -4.72 -1.73 -10.86
N GLU A 87 -5.61 -0.90 -10.34
CA GLU A 87 -6.90 -1.28 -9.76
C GLU A 87 -8.09 -0.80 -10.60
N ASN A 88 -7.86 -0.55 -11.90
CA ASN A 88 -8.90 -0.14 -12.83
C ASN A 88 -9.48 -1.36 -13.56
N ALA A 89 -10.71 -1.75 -13.20
CA ALA A 89 -11.36 -2.91 -13.78
C ALA A 89 -11.68 -2.75 -15.28
N GLU A 90 -11.99 -1.52 -15.74
CA GLU A 90 -12.22 -1.23 -17.15
C GLU A 90 -10.93 -1.41 -17.96
N PHE A 91 -9.80 -0.96 -17.44
CA PHE A 91 -8.50 -1.18 -18.08
C PHE A 91 -8.18 -2.67 -18.21
N ALA A 92 -8.33 -3.44 -17.15
CA ALA A 92 -8.11 -4.90 -17.21
C ALA A 92 -9.04 -5.60 -18.21
N GLU A 93 -10.29 -5.14 -18.34
CA GLU A 93 -11.26 -5.66 -19.31
C GLU A 93 -10.87 -5.32 -20.76
N ILE A 94 -10.46 -4.07 -21.03
CA ILE A 94 -10.00 -3.62 -22.34
C ILE A 94 -8.72 -4.37 -22.76
N VAL A 95 -7.76 -4.55 -21.83
CA VAL A 95 -6.54 -5.33 -22.10
C VAL A 95 -6.89 -6.75 -22.56
N GLY A 96 -7.80 -7.45 -21.84
CA GLY A 96 -8.25 -8.79 -22.22
C GLY A 96 -8.99 -8.81 -23.56
N ALA A 97 -9.84 -7.80 -23.83
CA ALA A 97 -10.55 -7.66 -25.11
C ALA A 97 -9.62 -7.40 -26.30
N SER A 98 -8.43 -6.85 -26.05
CA SER A 98 -7.37 -6.64 -27.03
C SER A 98 -6.48 -7.88 -27.26
N ASN A 99 -6.84 -9.04 -26.72
CA ASN A 99 -6.03 -10.26 -26.73
C ASN A 99 -4.65 -10.11 -26.08
N ILE A 100 -4.53 -9.23 -25.11
CA ILE A 100 -3.32 -8.99 -24.30
C ILE A 100 -3.62 -9.49 -22.90
N THR A 101 -2.65 -10.14 -22.25
CA THR A 101 -2.83 -10.62 -20.88
C THR A 101 -2.60 -9.50 -19.87
N PHE A 102 -3.57 -9.25 -18.99
CA PHE A 102 -3.38 -8.39 -17.83
C PHE A 102 -2.67 -9.16 -16.71
N ILE A 103 -1.49 -8.72 -16.28
CA ILE A 103 -0.75 -9.33 -15.17
C ILE A 103 -1.31 -8.79 -13.86
N GLY A 104 -2.32 -9.48 -13.34
CA GLY A 104 -3.07 -9.10 -12.14
C GLY A 104 -4.38 -9.87 -12.02
N PRO A 105 -5.26 -9.45 -11.12
CA PRO A 105 -6.56 -10.06 -10.92
C PRO A 105 -7.53 -9.79 -12.07
N THR A 106 -8.61 -10.55 -12.12
CA THR A 106 -9.66 -10.36 -13.12
C THR A 106 -10.43 -9.05 -12.90
N PRO A 107 -11.04 -8.46 -13.95
CA PRO A 107 -11.88 -7.27 -13.82
C PRO A 107 -12.98 -7.41 -12.77
N GLN A 108 -13.56 -8.61 -12.63
CA GLN A 108 -14.59 -8.90 -11.64
C GLN A 108 -14.04 -8.82 -10.20
N GLN A 109 -12.86 -9.39 -9.95
CA GLN A 109 -12.21 -9.36 -8.65
C GLN A 109 -11.84 -7.91 -8.24
N ILE A 110 -11.35 -7.12 -9.20
CA ILE A 110 -11.07 -5.69 -8.98
C ILE A 110 -12.35 -4.96 -8.58
N ARG A 111 -13.47 -5.16 -9.30
CA ARG A 111 -14.75 -4.50 -8.98
C ARG A 111 -15.29 -4.93 -7.60
N GLN A 112 -15.24 -6.23 -7.30
CA GLN A 112 -15.77 -6.78 -6.05
C GLN A 112 -15.05 -6.25 -4.81
N MET A 113 -13.72 -6.18 -4.87
CA MET A 113 -12.90 -5.77 -3.72
C MET A 113 -12.62 -4.27 -3.70
N GLY A 114 -12.71 -3.59 -4.83
CA GLY A 114 -12.61 -2.12 -4.92
C GLY A 114 -13.83 -1.40 -4.35
N ASP A 115 -15.01 -2.04 -4.30
CA ASP A 115 -16.18 -1.52 -3.59
C ASP A 115 -16.14 -1.93 -2.12
N LYS A 116 -15.85 -0.95 -1.24
CA LYS A 116 -15.74 -1.17 0.22
C LYS A 116 -16.98 -1.82 0.84
N ALA A 117 -18.18 -1.50 0.35
CA ALA A 117 -19.42 -2.08 0.86
C ALA A 117 -19.54 -3.56 0.47
N SER A 118 -19.19 -3.91 -0.76
CA SER A 118 -19.16 -5.29 -1.25
C SER A 118 -18.10 -6.12 -0.51
N ALA A 119 -16.88 -5.61 -0.39
CA ALA A 119 -15.79 -6.28 0.33
C ALA A 119 -16.16 -6.55 1.80
N ARG A 120 -16.77 -5.56 2.50
CA ARG A 120 -17.25 -5.73 3.88
C ARG A 120 -18.36 -6.77 4.00
N LYS A 121 -19.30 -6.84 3.05
CA LYS A 121 -20.34 -7.87 3.02
C LYS A 121 -19.76 -9.28 2.84
N ILE A 122 -18.75 -9.43 1.98
CA ILE A 122 -18.03 -10.69 1.80
C ILE A 122 -17.35 -11.10 3.11
N ALA A 123 -16.62 -10.17 3.75
CA ALA A 123 -15.98 -10.41 5.04
C ALA A 123 -16.99 -10.87 6.11
N GLN A 124 -18.12 -10.19 6.24
CA GLN A 124 -19.18 -10.55 7.19
C GLN A 124 -19.80 -11.93 6.90
N LYS A 125 -20.05 -12.26 5.62
CA LYS A 125 -20.53 -13.58 5.19
C LYS A 125 -19.59 -14.70 5.63
N LEU A 126 -18.29 -14.45 5.54
CA LEU A 126 -17.24 -15.41 5.92
C LEU A 126 -16.88 -15.39 7.41
N LYS A 127 -17.58 -14.55 8.19
CA LYS A 127 -17.31 -14.32 9.62
C LYS A 127 -15.88 -13.79 9.89
N VAL A 128 -15.28 -13.11 8.91
CA VAL A 128 -14.05 -12.35 9.14
C VAL A 128 -14.42 -11.09 9.92
N PRO A 129 -13.75 -10.80 11.04
CA PRO A 129 -14.07 -9.65 11.86
C PRO A 129 -14.03 -8.34 11.07
N THR A 130 -15.06 -7.53 11.19
CA THR A 130 -15.11 -6.15 10.67
C THR A 130 -15.31 -5.20 11.84
N VAL A 131 -14.83 -3.96 11.73
CA VAL A 131 -15.02 -2.98 12.82
C VAL A 131 -16.50 -2.97 13.22
N PRO A 132 -16.83 -3.26 14.50
CA PRO A 132 -18.20 -3.26 14.97
C PRO A 132 -18.88 -1.91 14.72
N GLY A 133 -20.10 -1.92 14.19
CA GLY A 133 -20.78 -0.69 13.84
C GLY A 133 -22.28 -0.90 13.63
N SER A 134 -22.98 0.20 13.36
CA SER A 134 -24.39 0.14 12.96
C SER A 134 -24.51 -0.49 11.56
N PRO A 135 -25.60 -1.21 11.27
CA PRO A 135 -25.81 -1.83 9.96
C PRO A 135 -26.06 -0.80 8.84
N GLY A 136 -26.28 0.44 9.20
CA GLY A 136 -26.54 1.58 8.33
C GLY A 136 -26.67 2.87 9.12
N PRO A 137 -27.19 3.94 8.48
CA PRO A 137 -27.49 5.17 9.18
C PRO A 137 -28.46 4.94 10.35
N VAL A 138 -28.24 5.66 11.44
CA VAL A 138 -29.10 5.65 12.63
C VAL A 138 -30.00 6.88 12.62
N GLU A 139 -31.31 6.66 12.82
CA GLU A 139 -32.31 7.71 12.63
C GLU A 139 -32.55 8.52 13.91
N SER A 140 -32.57 7.86 15.08
CA SER A 140 -32.88 8.49 16.36
C SER A 140 -31.70 8.45 17.34
N LEU A 141 -31.67 9.43 18.27
CA LEU A 141 -30.67 9.44 19.33
C LEU A 141 -30.81 8.21 20.24
N GLU A 142 -32.02 7.74 20.49
CA GLU A 142 -32.31 6.60 21.35
C GLU A 142 -31.75 5.29 20.73
N ASP A 143 -32.02 5.05 19.45
CA ASP A 143 -31.49 3.87 18.73
C ASP A 143 -29.98 3.94 18.55
N ALA A 144 -29.46 5.16 18.34
CA ALA A 144 -28.03 5.39 18.26
C ALA A 144 -27.32 5.04 19.58
N LEU A 145 -27.89 5.46 20.74
CA LEU A 145 -27.32 5.16 22.05
C LEU A 145 -27.35 3.65 22.35
N LYS A 146 -28.49 2.97 22.11
CA LYS A 146 -28.60 1.51 22.24
C LYS A 146 -27.56 0.77 21.37
N THR A 147 -27.34 1.28 20.15
CA THR A 147 -26.36 0.71 19.24
C THR A 147 -24.94 0.96 19.76
N ALA A 148 -24.63 2.15 20.26
CA ALA A 148 -23.35 2.49 20.86
C ALA A 148 -23.04 1.63 22.09
N GLU A 149 -24.03 1.41 22.96
CA GLU A 149 -23.89 0.51 24.14
C GLU A 149 -23.60 -0.93 23.71
N LYS A 150 -24.25 -1.41 22.65
CA LYS A 150 -24.01 -2.76 22.09
C LYS A 150 -22.61 -2.89 21.47
N ILE A 151 -22.13 -1.86 20.77
CA ILE A 151 -20.79 -1.81 20.19
C ILE A 151 -19.72 -1.74 21.30
N GLY A 152 -20.04 -1.04 22.39
CA GLY A 152 -19.14 -0.71 23.49
C GLY A 152 -18.31 0.55 23.22
N PHE A 153 -18.34 1.48 24.21
CA PHE A 153 -17.57 2.71 24.16
C PHE A 153 -16.05 2.44 24.24
N PRO A 154 -15.21 3.33 23.62
CA PRO A 154 -15.56 4.48 22.85
C PRO A 154 -16.12 4.15 21.45
N VAL A 155 -17.00 5.04 20.93
CA VAL A 155 -17.55 4.93 19.58
C VAL A 155 -17.26 6.19 18.76
N ILE A 156 -17.18 6.05 17.45
CA ILE A 156 -17.09 7.15 16.50
C ILE A 156 -18.38 7.25 15.70
N ILE A 157 -18.91 8.44 15.62
CA ILE A 157 -20.08 8.80 14.83
C ILE A 157 -19.56 9.41 13.52
N LYS A 158 -20.02 8.93 12.38
CA LYS A 158 -19.53 9.33 11.05
C LYS A 158 -20.69 9.71 10.14
N ALA A 159 -20.53 10.80 9.36
CA ALA A 159 -21.47 11.13 8.31
C ALA A 159 -21.57 10.00 7.27
N ALA A 160 -22.80 9.64 6.87
CA ALA A 160 -23.04 8.60 5.87
C ALA A 160 -22.62 9.05 4.45
N ALA A 161 -22.80 10.33 4.14
CA ALA A 161 -22.42 10.95 2.89
C ALA A 161 -21.17 11.81 3.09
N GLY A 162 -19.98 11.22 3.27
CA GLY A 162 -18.81 12.06 3.53
C GLY A 162 -17.49 11.32 3.53
N GLY A 163 -16.41 12.11 3.47
CA GLY A 163 -15.03 11.67 3.54
C GLY A 163 -14.12 12.79 4.06
N GLY A 164 -12.85 12.50 4.31
CA GLY A 164 -11.86 13.51 4.69
C GLY A 164 -11.98 14.05 6.12
N GLY A 165 -12.63 13.32 7.04
CA GLY A 165 -12.63 13.67 8.47
C GLY A 165 -13.70 14.68 8.91
N LYS A 166 -14.53 15.20 8.00
CA LYS A 166 -15.65 16.08 8.34
C LYS A 166 -16.88 15.27 8.76
N GLY A 167 -17.61 15.76 9.75
CA GLY A 167 -18.77 15.07 10.28
C GLY A 167 -18.44 13.80 11.07
N MET A 168 -17.26 13.76 11.69
CA MET A 168 -16.83 12.69 12.59
C MET A 168 -16.67 13.20 14.01
N ARG A 169 -17.27 12.48 14.98
CA ARG A 169 -17.18 12.77 16.41
C ARG A 169 -16.97 11.50 17.20
N VAL A 170 -16.06 11.54 18.14
CA VAL A 170 -15.82 10.45 19.09
C VAL A 170 -16.60 10.72 20.37
N ALA A 171 -17.31 9.69 20.85
CA ALA A 171 -17.91 9.68 22.17
C ALA A 171 -17.20 8.61 23.01
N THR A 172 -16.63 9.01 24.14
CA THR A 172 -15.87 8.12 25.02
C THR A 172 -16.77 7.36 26.00
N ASP A 173 -17.92 7.88 26.27
CA ASP A 173 -18.90 7.39 27.25
C ASP A 173 -20.33 7.79 26.86
N PRO A 174 -21.36 7.21 27.52
CA PRO A 174 -22.76 7.53 27.24
C PRO A 174 -23.15 8.99 27.55
N GLU A 175 -22.49 9.66 28.48
CA GLU A 175 -22.82 11.04 28.88
C GLU A 175 -22.46 12.03 27.77
N MET A 176 -21.33 11.82 27.10
CA MET A 176 -20.88 12.63 25.97
C MET A 176 -21.57 12.27 24.65
N PHE A 177 -22.22 11.11 24.57
CA PHE A 177 -22.73 10.57 23.30
C PHE A 177 -23.81 11.47 22.67
N ALA A 178 -24.77 11.93 23.44
CA ALA A 178 -25.87 12.75 22.90
C ALA A 178 -25.38 14.06 22.27
N GLN A 179 -24.41 14.72 22.90
CA GLN A 179 -23.79 15.92 22.36
C GLN A 179 -22.99 15.63 21.08
N ALA A 180 -22.16 14.59 21.10
CA ALA A 180 -21.35 14.18 19.95
C ALA A 180 -22.24 13.80 18.75
N PHE A 181 -23.33 13.08 18.98
CA PHE A 181 -24.29 12.66 17.96
C PHE A 181 -24.94 13.86 17.27
N ASN A 182 -25.47 14.82 18.06
CA ASN A 182 -26.13 16.00 17.52
C ASN A 182 -25.14 16.89 16.72
N LEU A 183 -23.93 17.07 17.23
CA LEU A 183 -22.89 17.82 16.52
C LEU A 183 -22.48 17.15 15.21
N ALA A 184 -22.30 15.82 15.21
CA ALA A 184 -21.97 15.09 13.99
C ALA A 184 -23.05 15.23 12.91
N ARG A 185 -24.33 15.15 13.28
CA ARG A 185 -25.46 15.35 12.37
C ARG A 185 -25.51 16.78 11.81
N GLN A 186 -25.32 17.79 12.64
CA GLN A 186 -25.29 19.19 12.19
C GLN A 186 -24.15 19.45 11.22
N GLU A 187 -22.95 18.92 11.50
CA GLU A 187 -21.81 19.03 10.59
C GLU A 187 -22.02 18.27 9.29
N ALA A 188 -22.62 17.07 9.35
CA ALA A 188 -22.95 16.29 8.17
C ALA A 188 -23.93 17.03 7.26
N LEU A 189 -25.00 17.62 7.86
CA LEU A 189 -25.96 18.42 7.13
C LEU A 189 -25.31 19.66 6.47
N ALA A 190 -24.47 20.38 7.22
CA ALA A 190 -23.79 21.57 6.72
C ALA A 190 -22.76 21.29 5.62
N ALA A 191 -22.03 20.17 5.73
CA ALA A 191 -20.94 19.83 4.80
C ALA A 191 -21.43 19.04 3.56
N PHE A 192 -22.48 18.22 3.70
CA PHE A 192 -22.87 17.24 2.69
C PHE A 192 -24.36 17.30 2.31
N GLY A 193 -25.14 18.18 2.95
CA GLY A 193 -26.58 18.30 2.68
C GLY A 193 -27.44 17.15 3.21
N SER A 194 -26.86 16.23 4.01
CA SER A 194 -27.54 15.11 4.64
C SER A 194 -27.07 14.97 6.08
N ASP A 195 -28.00 14.80 7.01
CA ASP A 195 -27.72 14.63 8.44
C ASP A 195 -27.57 13.16 8.87
N GLN A 196 -27.58 12.26 7.91
CA GLN A 196 -27.45 10.83 8.16
C GLN A 196 -26.05 10.49 8.69
N VAL A 197 -26.01 9.79 9.82
CA VAL A 197 -24.79 9.32 10.47
C VAL A 197 -24.89 7.84 10.80
N TYR A 198 -23.75 7.17 10.84
CA TYR A 198 -23.62 5.79 11.32
C TYR A 198 -22.58 5.72 12.45
N LEU A 199 -22.60 4.61 13.19
CA LEU A 199 -21.71 4.40 14.33
C LEU A 199 -20.69 3.30 14.03
N GLU A 200 -19.48 3.47 14.53
CA GLU A 200 -18.46 2.42 14.55
C GLU A 200 -17.72 2.41 15.90
N LYS A 201 -17.16 1.27 16.27
CA LYS A 201 -16.20 1.19 17.35
C LYS A 201 -15.03 2.15 17.07
N TYR A 202 -14.67 2.96 18.04
CA TYR A 202 -13.50 3.82 17.93
C TYR A 202 -12.27 3.05 18.45
N LEU A 203 -11.33 2.80 17.55
CA LEU A 203 -10.04 2.22 17.89
C LEU A 203 -9.11 3.38 18.25
N ALA A 204 -8.68 3.40 19.52
CA ALA A 204 -7.90 4.53 20.03
C ALA A 204 -6.47 4.54 19.46
N ARG A 205 -5.83 3.38 19.45
CA ARG A 205 -4.44 3.19 19.04
C ARG A 205 -4.26 1.95 18.16
N PRO A 206 -4.99 1.86 17.02
CA PRO A 206 -4.90 0.68 16.16
C PRO A 206 -3.56 0.63 15.44
N ARG A 207 -3.10 -0.60 15.17
CA ARG A 207 -2.04 -0.84 14.21
C ARG A 207 -2.61 -1.14 12.84
N HIS A 208 -1.86 -0.80 11.81
CA HIS A 208 -2.14 -1.19 10.45
C HIS A 208 -1.35 -2.44 10.11
N ILE A 209 -2.03 -3.57 10.14
CA ILE A 209 -1.47 -4.88 9.79
C ILE A 209 -2.05 -5.31 8.45
N GLU A 210 -1.22 -5.81 7.57
CA GLU A 210 -1.66 -6.27 6.27
C GLU A 210 -1.06 -7.62 5.92
N ILE A 211 -1.83 -8.44 5.23
CA ILE A 211 -1.43 -9.78 4.81
C ILE A 211 -1.19 -9.81 3.30
N GLN A 212 0.05 -10.16 2.92
CA GLN A 212 0.35 -10.44 1.52
C GLN A 212 -0.28 -11.75 1.10
N ILE A 213 -1.13 -11.73 0.08
CA ILE A 213 -1.67 -12.94 -0.55
C ILE A 213 -1.14 -13.11 -1.98
N MET A 214 -1.14 -14.34 -2.42
CA MET A 214 -0.88 -14.73 -3.81
C MET A 214 -1.82 -15.87 -4.19
N GLY A 215 -2.53 -15.70 -5.31
CA GLY A 215 -3.42 -16.73 -5.86
C GLY A 215 -3.02 -17.10 -7.27
N ASP A 216 -3.21 -18.37 -7.67
CA ASP A 216 -2.99 -18.83 -9.04
C ASP A 216 -4.30 -19.10 -9.78
N THR A 217 -4.20 -19.37 -11.08
CA THR A 217 -5.35 -19.71 -11.93
C THR A 217 -5.86 -21.14 -11.72
N HIS A 218 -5.18 -21.94 -10.88
CA HIS A 218 -5.55 -23.31 -10.54
C HIS A 218 -6.37 -23.41 -9.25
N GLY A 219 -6.72 -22.26 -8.65
CA GLY A 219 -7.54 -22.16 -7.45
C GLY A 219 -6.76 -22.24 -6.14
N LYS A 220 -5.43 -22.21 -6.18
CA LYS A 220 -4.61 -22.17 -4.97
C LYS A 220 -4.38 -20.72 -4.54
N VAL A 221 -4.71 -20.43 -3.29
CA VAL A 221 -4.44 -19.13 -2.64
C VAL A 221 -3.57 -19.37 -1.41
N MET A 222 -2.61 -18.47 -1.19
CA MET A 222 -1.70 -18.53 -0.05
C MET A 222 -1.42 -17.15 0.50
N HIS A 223 -1.13 -17.06 1.80
CA HIS A 223 -0.58 -15.85 2.40
C HIS A 223 0.93 -15.98 2.65
N LEU A 224 1.65 -14.85 2.60
CA LEU A 224 3.08 -14.76 2.85
C LEU A 224 3.37 -13.94 4.12
N CYS A 225 2.57 -14.13 5.14
CA CYS A 225 2.61 -13.44 6.42
C CYS A 225 2.28 -11.95 6.35
N GLU A 226 2.47 -11.27 7.49
CA GLU A 226 2.07 -9.89 7.69
C GLU A 226 3.21 -8.90 7.46
N ARG A 227 2.78 -7.65 7.23
CA ARG A 227 3.56 -6.42 7.36
C ARG A 227 2.90 -5.49 8.37
N ASP A 228 3.69 -4.74 9.11
CA ASP A 228 3.23 -3.64 9.97
C ASP A 228 3.50 -2.32 9.25
N CYS A 229 2.43 -1.59 8.97
CA CYS A 229 2.45 -0.32 8.24
C CYS A 229 1.93 0.83 9.11
N SER A 230 2.10 0.73 10.44
CA SER A 230 1.52 1.67 11.40
C SER A 230 2.17 3.05 11.35
N VAL A 231 3.46 3.16 10.94
CA VAL A 231 4.10 4.47 10.79
C VAL A 231 3.65 5.14 9.50
N GLN A 232 2.64 5.97 9.63
CA GLN A 232 1.99 6.63 8.49
C GLN A 232 1.56 8.05 8.84
N ARG A 233 1.42 8.88 7.83
CA ARG A 233 0.90 10.24 7.95
C ARG A 233 -0.28 10.42 7.02
N ARG A 234 -1.45 10.78 7.56
CA ARG A 234 -2.70 10.95 6.77
C ARG A 234 -2.96 9.76 5.84
N HIS A 235 -2.80 8.54 6.36
CA HIS A 235 -2.92 7.28 5.63
C HIS A 235 -1.85 7.03 4.55
N GLN A 236 -0.78 7.82 4.50
CA GLN A 236 0.39 7.55 3.67
C GLN A 236 1.45 6.84 4.52
N LYS A 237 1.73 5.60 4.20
CA LYS A 237 2.75 4.76 4.85
C LYS A 237 4.14 5.36 4.61
N LEU A 238 5.02 5.32 5.61
CA LEU A 238 6.36 5.92 5.58
C LEU A 238 7.46 4.96 5.98
N ILE A 239 7.16 4.07 6.95
CA ILE A 239 8.05 2.98 7.38
C ILE A 239 7.18 1.74 7.54
N GLU A 240 7.64 0.65 6.96
CA GLU A 240 7.01 -0.67 7.02
C GLU A 240 8.00 -1.71 7.53
N GLU A 241 7.52 -2.68 8.29
CA GLU A 241 8.35 -3.78 8.78
C GLU A 241 7.65 -5.14 8.68
N ALA A 242 8.43 -6.19 8.53
CA ALA A 242 7.99 -7.58 8.58
C ALA A 242 9.03 -8.44 9.35
N PRO A 243 8.58 -9.32 10.26
CA PRO A 243 7.23 -9.42 10.81
C PRO A 243 6.84 -8.23 11.71
N SER A 244 5.56 -8.06 12.01
CA SER A 244 5.09 -7.08 12.98
C SER A 244 5.59 -7.42 14.40
N PRO A 245 6.11 -6.44 15.16
CA PRO A 245 6.46 -6.66 16.56
C PRO A 245 5.25 -6.90 17.49
N ALA A 246 4.03 -6.63 17.00
CA ALA A 246 2.78 -6.79 17.76
C ALA A 246 2.04 -8.09 17.45
N VAL A 247 2.52 -8.89 16.49
CA VAL A 247 1.84 -10.10 16.02
C VAL A 247 2.65 -11.33 16.45
N ASP A 248 2.11 -12.12 17.36
CA ASP A 248 2.67 -13.41 17.71
C ASP A 248 2.30 -14.49 16.67
N GLN A 249 2.75 -15.73 16.90
CA GLN A 249 2.53 -16.81 15.93
C GLN A 249 1.04 -17.18 15.78
N THR A 250 0.28 -17.20 16.89
CA THR A 250 -1.15 -17.56 16.88
C THR A 250 -1.96 -16.49 16.12
N LEU A 251 -1.74 -15.22 16.47
CA LEU A 251 -2.42 -14.11 15.81
C LEU A 251 -2.07 -14.03 14.31
N ARG A 252 -0.82 -14.34 13.94
CA ARG A 252 -0.40 -14.43 12.52
C ARG A 252 -1.15 -15.48 11.75
N GLU A 253 -1.36 -16.65 12.35
CA GLU A 253 -2.13 -17.73 11.76
C GLU A 253 -3.60 -17.34 11.60
N ASP A 254 -4.22 -16.77 12.65
CA ASP A 254 -5.62 -16.33 12.62
C ASP A 254 -5.89 -15.26 11.56
N ILE A 255 -5.04 -14.22 11.50
CA ILE A 255 -5.19 -13.13 10.49
C ILE A 255 -4.89 -13.68 9.09
N GLY A 256 -3.87 -14.53 8.96
CA GLY A 256 -3.49 -15.17 7.70
C GLY A 256 -4.61 -16.04 7.14
N GLU A 257 -5.24 -16.88 7.99
CA GLU A 257 -6.39 -17.70 7.58
C GLU A 257 -7.60 -16.85 7.19
N ALA A 258 -7.87 -15.76 7.91
CA ALA A 258 -8.93 -14.83 7.56
C ALA A 258 -8.70 -14.20 6.19
N ALA A 259 -7.46 -13.84 5.88
CA ALA A 259 -7.08 -13.29 4.58
C ALA A 259 -7.21 -14.33 3.45
N VAL A 260 -6.77 -15.57 3.66
CA VAL A 260 -6.91 -16.65 2.67
C VAL A 260 -8.38 -16.94 2.39
N LYS A 261 -9.24 -17.04 3.42
CA LYS A 261 -10.69 -17.25 3.25
C LYS A 261 -11.35 -16.18 2.37
N LEU A 262 -10.97 -14.91 2.55
CA LEU A 262 -11.47 -13.81 1.73
C LEU A 262 -11.04 -13.96 0.27
N ALA A 263 -9.78 -14.28 0.03
CA ALA A 263 -9.25 -14.42 -1.31
C ALA A 263 -9.77 -15.66 -2.04
N GLU A 264 -9.93 -16.80 -1.35
CA GLU A 264 -10.53 -18.03 -1.90
C GLU A 264 -11.99 -17.83 -2.29
N GLU A 265 -12.81 -17.13 -1.48
CA GLU A 265 -14.23 -16.86 -1.77
C GLU A 265 -14.43 -16.16 -3.12
N ILE A 266 -13.50 -15.31 -3.51
CA ILE A 266 -13.57 -14.60 -4.79
C ILE A 266 -12.73 -15.25 -5.89
N GLY A 267 -12.07 -16.37 -5.60
CA GLY A 267 -11.16 -17.05 -6.53
C GLY A 267 -10.01 -16.17 -6.99
N TYR A 268 -9.39 -15.41 -6.05
CA TYR A 268 -8.41 -14.36 -6.35
C TYR A 268 -7.18 -14.87 -7.08
N VAL A 269 -6.73 -14.12 -8.10
CA VAL A 269 -5.54 -14.44 -8.90
C VAL A 269 -4.54 -13.28 -8.88
N GLY A 270 -3.26 -13.60 -8.80
CA GLY A 270 -2.16 -12.63 -8.71
C GLY A 270 -1.84 -12.21 -7.29
N ALA A 271 -1.00 -11.18 -7.15
CA ALA A 271 -0.65 -10.60 -5.86
C ALA A 271 -1.76 -9.67 -5.38
N GLY A 272 -2.11 -9.79 -4.10
CA GLY A 272 -3.03 -8.91 -3.42
C GLY A 272 -2.64 -8.72 -1.97
N THR A 273 -3.21 -7.71 -1.34
CA THR A 273 -2.97 -7.44 0.08
C THR A 273 -4.29 -7.19 0.78
N ILE A 274 -4.50 -7.87 1.90
CA ILE A 274 -5.68 -7.65 2.76
C ILE A 274 -5.23 -6.89 3.98
N GLU A 275 -5.83 -5.72 4.18
CA GLU A 275 -5.50 -4.80 5.25
C GLU A 275 -6.43 -4.97 6.45
N PHE A 276 -5.86 -4.96 7.65
CA PHE A 276 -6.55 -5.08 8.93
C PHE A 276 -6.12 -3.97 9.89
N LEU A 277 -7.05 -3.58 10.76
CA LEU A 277 -6.72 -2.86 11.98
C LEU A 277 -6.58 -3.85 13.12
N LEU A 278 -5.45 -3.79 13.83
CA LEU A 278 -5.20 -4.56 15.04
C LEU A 278 -5.33 -3.63 16.25
N ASP A 279 -6.26 -3.95 17.16
CA ASP A 279 -6.47 -3.21 18.39
C ASP A 279 -5.52 -3.66 19.52
N GLU A 280 -5.42 -2.89 20.58
CA GLU A 280 -4.52 -3.14 21.72
C GLU A 280 -4.84 -4.45 22.47
N ASP A 281 -6.09 -4.93 22.40
CA ASP A 281 -6.54 -6.18 23.00
C ASP A 281 -6.26 -7.44 22.15
N GLY A 282 -5.61 -7.27 20.97
CA GLY A 282 -5.35 -8.35 20.03
C GLY A 282 -6.49 -8.62 19.04
N SER A 283 -7.61 -7.93 19.16
CA SER A 283 -8.70 -8.03 18.17
C SER A 283 -8.29 -7.41 16.85
N PHE A 284 -8.57 -8.08 15.74
CA PHE A 284 -8.28 -7.56 14.41
C PHE A 284 -9.54 -7.39 13.57
N TYR A 285 -9.55 -6.41 12.68
CA TYR A 285 -10.72 -6.05 11.88
C TYR A 285 -10.34 -5.78 10.45
N PHE A 286 -11.03 -6.44 9.50
CA PHE A 286 -10.87 -6.21 8.07
C PHE A 286 -11.17 -4.74 7.71
N MET A 287 -10.27 -4.14 6.94
CA MET A 287 -10.44 -2.79 6.39
C MET A 287 -10.80 -2.83 4.91
N GLU A 288 -9.88 -3.31 4.10
CA GLU A 288 -10.00 -3.34 2.65
C GLU A 288 -9.03 -4.35 2.03
N MET A 289 -9.17 -4.57 0.73
CA MET A 289 -8.23 -5.35 -0.05
C MET A 289 -7.66 -4.50 -1.18
N ASN A 290 -6.35 -4.47 -1.31
CA ASN A 290 -5.67 -3.93 -2.47
C ASN A 290 -5.44 -5.05 -3.49
N THR A 291 -6.04 -4.90 -4.67
CA THR A 291 -6.02 -5.93 -5.74
C THR A 291 -4.81 -5.78 -6.67
N ARG A 292 -3.64 -5.54 -6.09
CA ARG A 292 -2.36 -5.30 -6.77
C ARG A 292 -1.18 -5.58 -5.85
N ILE A 293 0.01 -5.55 -6.41
CA ILE A 293 1.24 -5.46 -5.62
C ILE A 293 1.28 -4.12 -4.86
N GLN A 294 1.85 -4.08 -3.67
CA GLN A 294 2.01 -2.85 -2.89
C GLN A 294 3.45 -2.32 -2.92
N VAL A 295 3.62 -1.05 -2.53
CA VAL A 295 4.94 -0.39 -2.47
C VAL A 295 5.87 -1.19 -1.57
N GLU A 296 5.39 -1.60 -0.41
CA GLU A 296 6.08 -2.29 0.68
C GLU A 296 6.26 -3.81 0.50
N HIS A 297 5.95 -4.36 -0.70
CA HIS A 297 6.19 -5.78 -0.98
C HIS A 297 7.63 -6.25 -0.70
N PRO A 298 8.67 -5.40 -0.81
CA PRO A 298 10.04 -5.82 -0.59
C PRO A 298 10.32 -6.35 0.82
N VAL A 299 9.66 -5.88 1.89
CA VAL A 299 9.90 -6.44 3.23
C VAL A 299 9.44 -7.90 3.32
N THR A 300 8.34 -8.25 2.64
CA THR A 300 7.90 -9.65 2.52
C THR A 300 8.91 -10.47 1.72
N GLU A 301 9.39 -9.96 0.58
CA GLU A 301 10.39 -10.64 -0.25
C GLU A 301 11.67 -10.93 0.54
N MET A 302 12.17 -9.96 1.32
CA MET A 302 13.38 -10.11 2.12
C MET A 302 13.23 -11.14 3.23
N CYS A 303 12.05 -11.27 3.83
CA CYS A 303 11.79 -12.24 4.91
C CYS A 303 11.41 -13.64 4.41
N THR A 304 10.87 -13.76 3.19
CA THR A 304 10.41 -15.04 2.61
C THR A 304 11.35 -15.60 1.54
N ASN A 305 12.19 -14.76 0.96
CA ASN A 305 13.04 -15.05 -0.19
C ASN A 305 12.26 -15.44 -1.46
N PHE A 306 11.00 -14.96 -1.57
CA PHE A 306 10.19 -15.09 -2.79
C PHE A 306 10.15 -13.77 -3.55
N ASP A 307 10.32 -13.83 -4.87
CA ASP A 307 10.15 -12.68 -5.77
C ASP A 307 8.70 -12.57 -6.20
N LEU A 308 7.94 -11.68 -5.56
CA LEU A 308 6.50 -11.53 -5.78
C LEU A 308 6.17 -11.03 -7.18
N VAL A 309 7.02 -10.19 -7.78
CA VAL A 309 6.80 -9.67 -9.13
C VAL A 309 7.01 -10.76 -10.18
N LYS A 310 8.04 -11.59 -10.02
CA LYS A 310 8.21 -12.76 -10.89
C LYS A 310 7.05 -13.75 -10.77
N GLU A 311 6.57 -13.93 -9.55
CA GLU A 311 5.43 -14.83 -9.31
C GLU A 311 4.14 -14.30 -9.94
N GLN A 312 3.88 -12.97 -9.91
CA GLN A 312 2.76 -12.38 -10.66
C GLN A 312 2.84 -12.69 -12.15
N ILE A 313 4.04 -12.57 -12.74
CA ILE A 313 4.26 -12.84 -14.17
C ILE A 313 4.02 -14.31 -14.48
N ARG A 314 4.54 -15.25 -13.67
CA ARG A 314 4.35 -16.69 -13.85
C ARG A 314 2.89 -17.11 -13.72
N VAL A 315 2.21 -16.63 -12.69
CA VAL A 315 0.77 -16.89 -12.48
C VAL A 315 -0.05 -16.40 -13.67
N ALA A 316 0.23 -15.18 -14.15
CA ALA A 316 -0.47 -14.64 -15.32
C ALA A 316 -0.17 -15.41 -16.61
N ALA A 317 0.98 -16.08 -16.68
CA ALA A 317 1.32 -17.02 -17.76
C ALA A 317 0.66 -18.40 -17.61
N GLY A 318 -0.16 -18.63 -16.57
CA GLY A 318 -0.87 -19.88 -16.31
C GLY A 318 -0.07 -20.90 -15.51
N GLU A 319 1.08 -20.54 -14.96
CA GLU A 319 1.85 -21.44 -14.09
C GLU A 319 1.21 -21.53 -12.70
N PRO A 320 1.26 -22.69 -12.03
CA PRO A 320 0.88 -22.79 -10.62
C PRO A 320 1.89 -22.04 -9.74
N LEU A 321 1.47 -21.68 -8.53
CA LEU A 321 2.36 -21.06 -7.55
C LEU A 321 3.63 -21.90 -7.36
N SER A 322 4.79 -21.27 -7.54
CA SER A 322 6.10 -21.93 -7.50
C SER A 322 6.53 -22.34 -6.09
N PHE A 323 5.81 -21.91 -5.07
CA PHE A 323 6.14 -22.14 -3.67
C PHE A 323 4.95 -22.68 -2.86
N VAL A 324 5.26 -23.31 -1.75
CA VAL A 324 4.30 -23.81 -0.75
C VAL A 324 4.70 -23.28 0.61
N MET A 325 3.83 -22.49 1.22
CA MET A 325 4.07 -21.91 2.55
C MET A 325 3.85 -22.89 3.72
N ASN A 326 3.69 -24.18 3.48
CA ASN A 326 3.52 -25.18 4.53
C ASN A 326 4.71 -25.15 5.51
N GLY A 327 4.54 -24.41 6.62
CA GLY A 327 5.54 -24.30 7.67
C GLY A 327 6.72 -23.34 7.36
N HIS A 328 6.68 -22.53 6.33
CA HIS A 328 7.69 -21.51 6.11
C HIS A 328 7.57 -20.44 7.19
N ARG A 329 8.62 -20.35 8.01
CA ARG A 329 8.80 -19.26 8.96
C ARG A 329 9.40 -18.06 8.23
N LEU A 330 8.92 -16.87 8.59
CA LEU A 330 9.64 -15.64 8.25
C LEU A 330 11.09 -15.75 8.74
N ARG A 331 12.03 -15.37 7.90
CA ARG A 331 13.46 -15.39 8.24
C ARG A 331 13.92 -14.00 8.59
N GLY A 332 14.38 -13.82 9.81
CA GLY A 332 14.89 -12.54 10.27
C GLY A 332 13.79 -11.47 10.38
N HIS A 333 14.20 -10.24 10.09
CA HIS A 333 13.35 -9.06 10.16
C HIS A 333 13.75 -8.07 9.08
N ALA A 334 12.79 -7.52 8.35
CA ALA A 334 13.01 -6.51 7.33
C ALA A 334 12.31 -5.20 7.70
N ILE A 335 12.92 -4.08 7.34
CA ILE A 335 12.35 -2.74 7.48
C ILE A 335 12.52 -2.04 6.14
N GLU A 336 11.47 -1.36 5.69
CA GLU A 336 11.47 -0.46 4.53
C GLU A 336 11.25 0.98 5.00
N CYS A 337 11.99 1.92 4.42
CA CYS A 337 11.78 3.35 4.57
C CYS A 337 11.54 3.97 3.21
N ARG A 338 10.43 4.73 3.08
CA ARG A 338 10.12 5.48 1.86
C ARG A 338 10.83 6.81 1.86
N VAL A 339 11.78 6.97 0.95
CA VAL A 339 12.51 8.22 0.74
C VAL A 339 11.79 9.04 -0.33
N ASN A 340 11.12 10.10 0.12
CA ASN A 340 10.33 10.99 -0.73
C ASN A 340 11.03 12.34 -0.90
N ALA A 341 10.85 12.98 -2.07
CA ALA A 341 11.22 14.36 -2.32
C ALA A 341 10.19 15.30 -1.67
N GLU A 342 10.24 15.41 -0.35
CA GLU A 342 9.30 16.18 0.48
C GLU A 342 10.03 16.82 1.66
N ASP A 343 9.50 17.96 2.12
CA ASP A 343 9.98 18.68 3.30
C ASP A 343 9.07 18.43 4.51
N PRO A 344 9.44 17.54 5.44
CA PRO A 344 8.66 17.27 6.64
C PRO A 344 8.40 18.49 7.52
N ALA A 345 9.37 19.43 7.60
CA ALA A 345 9.22 20.64 8.39
C ALA A 345 8.17 21.60 7.81
N ARG A 346 7.92 21.51 6.50
CA ARG A 346 6.87 22.25 5.78
C ARG A 346 5.67 21.38 5.44
N ASN A 347 5.27 20.55 6.41
CA ASN A 347 4.07 19.71 6.26
C ASN A 347 4.14 18.75 5.06
N PHE A 348 5.32 18.20 4.74
CA PHE A 348 5.61 17.33 3.60
C PHE A 348 5.29 17.97 2.24
N GLN A 349 5.62 19.26 2.12
CA GLN A 349 5.53 19.93 0.83
C GLN A 349 6.46 19.25 -0.18
N PRO A 350 5.99 18.91 -1.39
CA PRO A 350 6.83 18.35 -2.45
C PRO A 350 8.03 19.23 -2.79
N SER A 351 9.18 18.62 -3.02
CA SER A 351 10.45 19.27 -3.39
C SER A 351 10.94 18.76 -4.74
N PRO A 352 10.27 19.12 -5.87
CA PRO A 352 10.76 18.79 -7.20
C PRO A 352 12.05 19.56 -7.51
N GLY A 353 12.90 19.00 -8.36
CA GLY A 353 14.16 19.67 -8.74
C GLY A 353 15.20 18.71 -9.29
N LEU A 354 16.37 19.27 -9.60
CA LEU A 354 17.51 18.52 -10.13
C LEU A 354 18.29 17.85 -8.97
N ILE A 355 18.50 16.54 -9.04
CA ILE A 355 19.39 15.82 -8.15
C ILE A 355 20.84 16.05 -8.58
N THR A 356 21.59 16.78 -7.76
CA THR A 356 22.98 17.16 -8.05
C THR A 356 24.00 16.15 -7.59
N ALA A 357 23.71 15.43 -6.47
CA ALA A 357 24.51 14.31 -5.98
C ALA A 357 23.59 13.15 -5.57
N TYR A 358 24.05 11.94 -5.83
CA TYR A 358 23.35 10.70 -5.50
C TYR A 358 24.35 9.63 -5.11
N HIS A 359 24.27 9.14 -3.87
CA HIS A 359 25.06 8.02 -3.39
C HIS A 359 24.17 7.09 -2.56
N PRO A 360 23.69 5.96 -3.14
CA PRO A 360 22.81 5.04 -2.42
C PRO A 360 23.57 4.26 -1.36
N PRO A 361 22.91 3.88 -0.25
CA PRO A 361 23.51 2.99 0.75
C PRO A 361 23.74 1.60 0.17
N GLY A 362 24.67 0.86 0.78
CA GLY A 362 24.99 -0.50 0.41
C GLY A 362 25.47 -1.33 1.59
N GLY A 363 25.86 -2.56 1.29
CA GLY A 363 26.36 -3.53 2.27
C GLY A 363 25.45 -4.74 2.45
N PRO A 364 25.85 -5.71 3.29
CA PRO A 364 25.10 -6.94 3.50
C PRO A 364 23.68 -6.66 4.03
N GLY A 365 22.65 -7.21 3.34
CA GLY A 365 21.26 -7.05 3.72
C GLY A 365 20.68 -5.65 3.52
N VAL A 366 21.27 -4.82 2.64
CA VAL A 366 20.74 -3.54 2.19
C VAL A 366 20.30 -3.66 0.73
N ARG A 367 19.06 -3.30 0.44
CA ARG A 367 18.46 -3.19 -0.89
C ARG A 367 17.92 -1.79 -1.09
N VAL A 368 18.13 -1.23 -2.28
CA VAL A 368 17.55 0.07 -2.66
C VAL A 368 16.78 -0.10 -3.97
N ASP A 369 15.47 0.09 -3.90
CA ASP A 369 14.61 0.14 -5.10
C ASP A 369 14.39 1.61 -5.45
N THR A 370 14.93 2.04 -6.59
CA THR A 370 14.94 3.44 -7.00
C THR A 370 15.04 3.59 -8.51
N HIS A 371 14.61 4.75 -9.00
CA HIS A 371 14.70 5.15 -10.40
C HIS A 371 15.53 6.41 -10.61
N ILE A 372 16.06 7.01 -9.54
CA ILE A 372 16.81 8.25 -9.59
C ILE A 372 18.32 8.02 -9.74
N TYR A 373 19.01 9.06 -10.18
CA TYR A 373 20.47 9.12 -10.35
C TYR A 373 20.95 10.58 -10.32
N ALA A 374 22.23 10.83 -10.20
CA ALA A 374 22.79 12.18 -10.28
C ALA A 374 22.53 12.78 -11.69
N GLY A 375 21.90 13.95 -11.75
CA GLY A 375 21.43 14.58 -12.98
C GLY A 375 19.97 14.30 -13.34
N TYR A 376 19.26 13.47 -12.56
CA TYR A 376 17.82 13.27 -12.76
C TYR A 376 17.03 14.46 -12.21
N THR A 377 16.04 14.92 -12.97
CA THR A 377 15.09 15.97 -12.53
C THR A 377 13.81 15.34 -12.02
N VAL A 378 13.54 15.51 -10.72
CA VAL A 378 12.30 15.07 -10.08
C VAL A 378 11.14 15.92 -10.60
N PRO A 379 10.17 15.34 -11.36
CA PRO A 379 9.09 16.12 -11.93
C PRO A 379 8.00 16.44 -10.89
N PRO A 380 7.30 17.58 -11.02
CA PRO A 380 6.23 17.96 -10.09
C PRO A 380 4.86 17.32 -10.37
N TYR A 381 4.77 16.40 -11.33
CA TYR A 381 3.51 15.87 -11.87
C TYR A 381 3.05 14.57 -11.19
N TYR A 382 3.91 13.88 -10.46
CA TYR A 382 3.70 12.54 -9.96
C TYR A 382 4.00 12.46 -8.46
N ASP A 383 3.85 11.27 -7.91
CA ASP A 383 4.25 10.97 -6.54
C ASP A 383 5.72 11.35 -6.28
N SER A 384 6.00 11.74 -5.06
CA SER A 384 7.30 12.22 -4.60
C SER A 384 8.31 11.11 -4.27
N LEU A 385 7.91 9.83 -4.37
CA LEU A 385 8.76 8.70 -4.01
C LEU A 385 10.01 8.62 -4.90
N LEU A 386 11.17 8.74 -4.29
CA LEU A 386 12.48 8.66 -4.96
C LEU A 386 13.09 7.27 -4.86
N ALA A 387 13.02 6.70 -3.67
CA ALA A 387 13.61 5.41 -3.36
C ALA A 387 12.89 4.72 -2.20
N LYS A 388 12.96 3.41 -2.19
CA LYS A 388 12.71 2.57 -1.01
C LYS A 388 14.05 2.04 -0.54
N VAL A 389 14.39 2.28 0.71
CA VAL A 389 15.53 1.64 1.36
C VAL A 389 14.98 0.48 2.16
N ILE A 390 15.40 -0.73 1.83
CA ILE A 390 14.96 -1.95 2.50
C ILE A 390 16.19 -2.61 3.14
N VAL A 391 16.07 -2.98 4.40
CA VAL A 391 17.11 -3.71 5.11
C VAL A 391 16.59 -5.01 5.65
N HIS A 392 17.44 -6.00 5.79
CA HIS A 392 17.14 -7.28 6.42
C HIS A 392 18.21 -7.64 7.44
N GLY A 393 17.80 -8.07 8.63
CA GLY A 393 18.64 -8.55 9.71
C GLY A 393 18.14 -9.89 10.26
N ASN A 394 18.97 -10.58 11.05
CA ASN A 394 18.56 -11.83 11.70
C ASN A 394 17.47 -11.63 12.76
N HIS A 395 17.34 -10.41 13.28
CA HIS A 395 16.33 -9.96 14.23
C HIS A 395 16.14 -8.45 14.11
N ARG A 396 15.06 -7.93 14.72
CA ARG A 396 14.64 -6.53 14.59
C ARG A 396 15.73 -5.52 14.96
N GLN A 397 16.50 -5.76 16.02
CA GLN A 397 17.57 -4.85 16.46
C GLN A 397 18.68 -4.73 15.41
N GLU A 398 19.03 -5.82 14.74
CA GLU A 398 20.01 -5.79 13.64
C GLU A 398 19.46 -5.03 12.43
N ALA A 399 18.20 -5.26 12.06
CA ALA A 399 17.54 -4.51 11.00
C ALA A 399 17.48 -3.01 11.31
N LEU A 400 17.12 -2.63 12.55
CA LEU A 400 17.12 -1.23 13.01
C LEU A 400 18.50 -0.57 12.91
N ALA A 401 19.55 -1.25 13.40
CA ALA A 401 20.93 -0.74 13.31
C ALA A 401 21.36 -0.56 11.85
N ARG A 402 21.00 -1.51 10.99
CA ARG A 402 21.31 -1.48 9.56
C ARG A 402 20.56 -0.37 8.83
N MET A 403 19.27 -0.14 9.16
CA MET A 403 18.48 0.93 8.54
C MET A 403 19.02 2.31 8.91
N ARG A 404 19.41 2.52 10.17
CA ARG A 404 20.03 3.80 10.60
C ARG A 404 21.30 4.06 9.82
N GLN A 405 22.22 3.09 9.76
CA GLN A 405 23.44 3.21 9.00
C GLN A 405 23.18 3.45 7.50
N ALA A 406 22.18 2.77 6.93
CA ALA A 406 21.80 2.96 5.54
C ALA A 406 21.30 4.38 5.26
N LEU A 407 20.43 4.94 6.12
CA LEU A 407 19.95 6.31 5.96
C LEU A 407 21.06 7.35 6.19
N ASP A 408 21.95 7.13 7.16
CA ASP A 408 23.08 8.04 7.45
C ASP A 408 24.07 8.12 6.28
N SER A 409 24.19 7.07 5.49
CA SER A 409 25.06 7.02 4.30
C SER A 409 24.36 7.34 2.98
N PHE A 410 23.04 7.58 3.00
CA PHE A 410 22.28 7.88 1.79
C PHE A 410 22.33 9.37 1.46
N ILE A 411 23.09 9.73 0.43
CA ILE A 411 23.26 11.12 -0.02
C ILE A 411 22.37 11.40 -1.22
N ILE A 412 21.45 12.34 -1.06
CA ILE A 412 20.65 12.92 -2.14
C ILE A 412 20.70 14.44 -1.97
N GLU A 413 21.30 15.14 -2.92
CA GLU A 413 21.41 16.61 -2.90
C GLU A 413 20.63 17.22 -4.09
N GLY A 414 20.24 18.49 -3.93
CA GLY A 414 19.47 19.26 -4.91
C GLY A 414 17.98 19.29 -4.65
N VAL A 415 17.46 18.35 -3.86
CA VAL A 415 16.06 18.30 -3.40
C VAL A 415 16.00 17.99 -1.90
N THR A 416 14.97 18.47 -1.23
CA THR A 416 14.72 18.12 0.18
C THR A 416 14.07 16.73 0.23
N THR A 417 14.52 15.89 1.18
CA THR A 417 14.01 14.52 1.31
C THR A 417 13.54 14.21 2.73
N THR A 418 12.79 13.13 2.86
CA THR A 418 12.32 12.59 4.15
C THR A 418 13.41 11.89 4.97
N ILE A 419 14.65 11.70 4.47
CA ILE A 419 15.73 10.97 5.14
C ILE A 419 15.97 11.44 6.58
N PRO A 420 16.14 12.76 6.88
CA PRO A 420 16.40 13.22 8.25
C PRO A 420 15.24 12.91 9.19
N PHE A 421 14.01 13.03 8.71
CA PHE A 421 12.80 12.69 9.48
C PHE A 421 12.74 11.21 9.80
N LEU A 422 12.96 10.34 8.81
CA LEU A 422 12.99 8.87 8.99
C LEU A 422 14.04 8.47 10.03
N GLY A 423 15.23 9.09 9.98
CA GLY A 423 16.28 8.88 10.99
C GLY A 423 15.79 9.21 12.41
N ARG A 424 15.06 10.32 12.61
CA ARG A 424 14.49 10.66 13.92
C ARG A 424 13.46 9.63 14.40
N VAL A 425 12.58 9.18 13.52
CA VAL A 425 11.59 8.13 13.85
C VAL A 425 12.27 6.83 14.29
N LEU A 426 13.32 6.39 13.58
CA LEU A 426 14.08 5.18 13.91
C LEU A 426 14.84 5.25 15.26
N HIS A 427 15.04 6.43 15.82
CA HIS A 427 15.62 6.63 17.16
C HIS A 427 14.58 6.84 18.25
N HIS A 428 13.31 6.99 17.90
CA HIS A 428 12.25 7.23 18.88
C HIS A 428 12.04 6.01 19.79
N PRO A 429 11.92 6.19 21.13
CA PRO A 429 11.73 5.08 22.07
C PRO A 429 10.57 4.14 21.71
N ASP A 430 9.41 4.67 21.31
CA ASP A 430 8.24 3.87 20.96
C ASP A 430 8.48 3.04 19.69
N PHE A 431 9.21 3.57 18.70
CA PHE A 431 9.57 2.80 17.51
C PHE A 431 10.56 1.68 17.87
N LEU A 432 11.54 1.98 18.72
CA LEU A 432 12.49 0.99 19.21
C LEU A 432 11.84 -0.14 20.00
N ALA A 433 10.87 0.23 20.86
CA ALA A 433 10.09 -0.72 21.64
C ALA A 433 9.06 -1.50 20.80
N GLY A 434 8.78 -1.08 19.56
CA GLY A 434 7.75 -1.68 18.72
C GLY A 434 6.33 -1.37 19.19
N THR A 435 6.08 -0.22 19.83
CA THR A 435 4.79 0.17 20.40
C THR A 435 4.06 1.25 19.60
N VAL A 436 4.52 1.53 18.39
CA VAL A 436 3.90 2.51 17.49
C VAL A 436 2.53 2.05 17.00
N ASP A 437 1.66 3.01 16.70
CA ASP A 437 0.32 2.82 16.13
C ASP A 437 0.06 3.85 15.02
N THR A 438 -1.10 3.79 14.37
CA THR A 438 -1.42 4.66 13.22
C THR A 438 -1.48 6.15 13.55
N LYS A 439 -1.57 6.52 14.83
CA LYS A 439 -1.61 7.91 15.32
C LYS A 439 -0.28 8.36 15.94
N PHE A 440 0.76 7.55 15.83
CA PHE A 440 2.07 7.83 16.42
C PHE A 440 2.60 9.22 16.02
N LEU A 441 2.62 9.56 14.74
CA LEU A 441 3.13 10.84 14.26
C LEU A 441 2.26 12.04 14.65
N GLU A 442 0.97 11.82 14.91
CA GLU A 442 0.08 12.88 15.41
C GLU A 442 0.37 13.23 16.86
N ARG A 443 0.78 12.24 17.67
CA ARG A 443 1.18 12.45 19.07
C ARG A 443 2.58 13.02 19.22
N GLU A 444 3.46 12.78 18.22
CA GLU A 444 4.87 13.16 18.26
C GLU A 444 5.22 14.22 17.18
N PRO A 445 4.55 15.39 17.19
CA PRO A 445 4.72 16.40 16.14
C PRO A 445 6.13 17.01 16.12
N HIS A 446 6.90 16.85 17.19
CA HIS A 446 8.29 17.32 17.27
C HIS A 446 9.21 16.57 16.30
N LEU A 447 8.87 15.31 15.91
CA LEU A 447 9.63 14.55 14.92
C LEU A 447 9.65 15.21 13.54
N LEU A 448 8.65 16.06 13.25
CA LEU A 448 8.56 16.78 11.98
C LEU A 448 9.49 17.99 11.89
N LYS A 449 10.00 18.46 13.03
CA LYS A 449 10.88 19.65 13.09
C LYS A 449 12.34 19.23 13.06
N GLU A 450 13.17 20.05 12.43
CA GLU A 450 14.62 19.89 12.58
C GLU A 450 15.03 20.15 14.04
N PRO A 451 16.04 19.42 14.57
CA PRO A 451 16.60 19.74 15.86
C PRO A 451 17.15 21.17 15.82
N THR A 452 16.72 21.99 16.78
CA THR A 452 17.21 23.36 16.95
C THR A 452 18.65 23.37 17.39
#